data_76fc9ccb94c67796bcf668a7ca2a3cce
#
_entry.id   76fc9ccb94c67796bcf668a7ca2a3cce
#
_cell.length_a   1.000
_cell.length_b   1.000
_cell.length_c   1.000
_cell.angle_alpha   90.00
_cell.angle_beta   90.00
_cell.angle_gamma   90.00
#
_symmetry.space_group_name_H-M   'P 1'
#
loop_
_entity.id
_entity.type
_entity.pdbx_description
1 polymer ?
#
loop_
_entity_poly.entity_id
_entity_poly.type
_entity_poly.pdbx_seq_one_letter_code
_entity_poly.pdbx_strand_id
1 'polypeptide(L)'
;MNLHEYTSYDATGLAELVRSREVTSVELTRLAREANDRINPTINAVIEFYNDAETVPGSEEGPFAGVPFLRKDISSTEAGRLYECGSRLYQGYRPTIDSYYVERVRAGGLRIVGRTTTTELGAFGLSETAMCGITRNPWNLDRTAGGSSSGSGAAVAAGIVPIASASDGGGSTRIPASYCGLVGFNPSRGRISGGPNEQDPGYGISRRFVLCRTVRDAAAALDVLSGSYSGDPFLIPRPERPYVDELSDSGGRLKIGVAMSSWTEMPLDPEIRDRVSETAKVLEQMGHIVEEIGPPFSVFDHRETIVSSSYLSYTRLDAIANSLGRKVDESTLEPLNLERYERSKKLPLSHAAKSFEYARKLCFDVGVAVQSYDLLLTPTMPCTALPHDAYSMDLRNMSADEYTDLDFAELCQYIFSFSLTGQPSASLPLFVSAEGLPIGIQIVGRFADEATVIRVARDLENAFPWAKRRPPVFAR
;
A
#
# COMPACT_ATOMS: atom_id res chain seq x y z
N MET A 1 3.86 -8.16 29.77
CA MET A 1 4.74 -7.76 28.64
C MET A 1 5.08 -6.29 28.75
N ASN A 2 6.30 -5.88 28.44
CA ASN A 2 6.69 -4.47 28.35
C ASN A 2 6.72 -3.99 26.88
N LEU A 3 6.91 -2.68 26.65
CA LEU A 3 6.86 -2.10 25.31
C LEU A 3 7.97 -2.64 24.39
N HIS A 4 9.18 -2.86 24.91
CA HIS A 4 10.30 -3.40 24.15
C HIS A 4 10.01 -4.85 23.69
N GLU A 5 9.42 -5.66 24.54
CA GLU A 5 8.97 -7.01 24.20
C GLU A 5 7.87 -6.95 23.13
N TYR A 6 6.84 -6.12 23.30
CA TYR A 6 5.75 -5.92 22.36
C TYR A 6 6.27 -5.60 20.95
N THR A 7 7.18 -4.64 20.84
CA THR A 7 7.70 -4.20 19.53
C THR A 7 8.70 -5.19 18.89
N SER A 8 9.19 -6.19 19.64
CA SER A 8 10.07 -7.24 19.13
C SER A 8 9.34 -8.29 18.29
N TYR A 9 8.06 -8.54 18.55
CA TYR A 9 7.21 -9.48 17.82
C TYR A 9 6.59 -8.85 16.58
N ASP A 10 6.29 -9.67 15.59
CA ASP A 10 5.38 -9.37 14.49
C ASP A 10 3.93 -9.72 14.89
N ALA A 11 2.95 -9.48 13.99
CA ALA A 11 1.55 -9.67 14.32
C ALA A 11 1.21 -11.13 14.64
N THR A 12 1.71 -12.06 13.84
CA THR A 12 1.52 -13.51 14.06
C THR A 12 2.08 -13.94 15.41
N GLY A 13 3.29 -13.46 15.76
CA GLY A 13 3.92 -13.77 17.04
C GLY A 13 3.15 -13.22 18.24
N LEU A 14 2.62 -12.00 18.17
CA LEU A 14 1.75 -11.47 19.24
C LEU A 14 0.45 -12.27 19.39
N ALA A 15 -0.13 -12.70 18.26
CA ALA A 15 -1.32 -13.56 18.31
C ALA A 15 -1.03 -14.93 18.95
N GLU A 16 0.16 -15.48 18.75
CA GLU A 16 0.58 -16.73 19.43
C GLU A 16 0.61 -16.56 20.95
N LEU A 17 1.14 -15.43 21.44
CA LEU A 17 1.16 -15.11 22.87
C LEU A 17 -0.25 -14.92 23.46
N VAL A 18 -1.19 -14.36 22.68
CA VAL A 18 -2.59 -14.27 23.11
C VAL A 18 -3.22 -15.66 23.20
N ARG A 19 -3.02 -16.53 22.21
CA ARG A 19 -3.54 -17.91 22.20
C ARG A 19 -2.97 -18.76 23.33
N SER A 20 -1.68 -18.61 23.66
CA SER A 20 -1.03 -19.28 24.79
C SER A 20 -1.40 -18.67 26.14
N ARG A 21 -2.14 -17.54 26.15
CA ARG A 21 -2.54 -16.79 27.35
C ARG A 21 -1.36 -16.19 28.13
N GLU A 22 -0.25 -15.96 27.47
CA GLU A 22 0.91 -15.24 28.03
C GLU A 22 0.66 -13.73 28.09
N VAL A 23 -0.20 -13.22 27.20
CA VAL A 23 -0.64 -11.82 27.17
C VAL A 23 -2.11 -11.75 26.78
N THR A 24 -2.81 -10.70 27.21
CA THR A 24 -4.20 -10.46 26.81
C THR A 24 -4.27 -9.45 25.67
N SER A 25 -5.36 -9.50 24.88
CA SER A 25 -5.64 -8.51 23.82
C SER A 25 -5.73 -7.08 24.36
N VAL A 26 -6.22 -6.91 25.59
CA VAL A 26 -6.28 -5.60 26.26
C VAL A 26 -4.89 -5.07 26.61
N GLU A 27 -3.98 -5.95 27.07
CA GLU A 27 -2.58 -5.57 27.32
C GLU A 27 -1.88 -5.14 26.05
N LEU A 28 -2.06 -5.87 24.92
CA LEU A 28 -1.52 -5.48 23.63
C LEU A 28 -2.07 -4.12 23.17
N THR A 29 -3.37 -3.88 23.36
CA THR A 29 -3.99 -2.58 23.01
C THR A 29 -3.41 -1.44 23.86
N ARG A 30 -3.17 -1.65 25.14
CA ARG A 30 -2.53 -0.65 26.03
C ARG A 30 -1.09 -0.35 25.61
N LEU A 31 -0.33 -1.36 25.21
CA LEU A 31 1.03 -1.18 24.71
C LEU A 31 1.05 -0.44 23.37
N ALA A 32 0.10 -0.71 22.48
CA ALA A 32 -0.07 0.06 21.24
C ALA A 32 -0.42 1.53 21.53
N ARG A 33 -1.26 1.81 22.53
CA ARG A 33 -1.55 3.19 22.99
C ARG A 33 -0.32 3.85 23.57
N GLU A 34 0.43 3.16 24.43
CA GLU A 34 1.69 3.68 24.98
C GLU A 34 2.70 4.01 23.88
N ALA A 35 2.85 3.11 22.90
CA ALA A 35 3.69 3.37 21.71
C ALA A 35 3.21 4.59 20.92
N ASN A 36 1.90 4.70 20.70
CA ASN A 36 1.30 5.84 20.02
C ASN A 36 1.61 7.15 20.77
N ASP A 37 1.35 7.20 22.06
CA ASP A 37 1.51 8.43 22.87
C ASP A 37 2.96 8.90 22.93
N ARG A 38 3.93 7.97 22.88
CA ARG A 38 5.37 8.30 22.85
C ARG A 38 5.85 8.76 21.48
N ILE A 39 5.39 8.13 20.40
CA ILE A 39 6.00 8.26 19.07
C ILE A 39 5.19 9.18 18.15
N ASN A 40 3.86 9.10 18.19
CA ASN A 40 3.00 9.81 17.24
C ASN A 40 3.16 11.35 17.26
N PRO A 41 3.44 12.02 18.38
CA PRO A 41 3.72 13.46 18.37
C PRO A 41 4.91 13.86 17.48
N THR A 42 5.84 12.93 17.23
CA THR A 42 7.03 13.17 16.38
C THR A 42 6.74 12.88 14.90
N ILE A 43 5.97 11.82 14.59
CA ILE A 43 5.80 11.36 13.22
C ILE A 43 4.44 11.69 12.60
N ASN A 44 3.44 12.05 13.38
CA ASN A 44 2.07 12.39 12.95
C ASN A 44 1.47 11.33 12.02
N ALA A 45 1.49 10.08 12.44
CA ALA A 45 1.01 8.92 11.67
C ALA A 45 -0.43 8.53 11.99
N VAL A 46 -0.84 8.69 13.25
CA VAL A 46 -2.15 8.28 13.77
C VAL A 46 -2.98 9.54 14.05
N ILE A 47 -4.06 9.72 13.30
CA ILE A 47 -4.95 10.89 13.46
C ILE A 47 -6.01 10.70 14.54
N GLU A 48 -6.28 9.45 14.90
CA GLU A 48 -7.17 9.12 16.00
C GLU A 48 -6.81 7.74 16.55
N PHE A 49 -6.43 7.68 17.83
CA PHE A 49 -6.44 6.44 18.60
C PHE A 49 -7.74 6.40 19.38
N TYR A 50 -8.55 5.35 19.21
CA TYR A 50 -9.91 5.32 19.77
C TYR A 50 -9.91 5.36 21.30
N ASN A 51 -10.75 6.21 21.89
CA ASN A 51 -10.87 6.31 23.34
C ASN A 51 -11.32 4.99 23.99
N ASP A 52 -12.10 4.21 23.25
CA ASP A 52 -12.64 2.91 23.65
C ASP A 52 -11.84 1.72 23.08
N ALA A 53 -10.58 1.93 22.67
CA ALA A 53 -9.76 0.91 22.02
C ALA A 53 -9.61 -0.39 22.80
N GLU A 54 -9.61 -0.34 24.13
CA GLU A 54 -9.53 -1.52 25.00
C GLU A 54 -10.81 -2.38 24.99
N THR A 55 -11.92 -1.85 24.49
CA THR A 55 -13.22 -2.51 24.44
C THR A 55 -13.75 -2.72 23.02
N VAL A 56 -13.00 -2.33 21.98
CA VAL A 56 -13.41 -2.54 20.59
C VAL A 56 -13.61 -4.03 20.29
N PRO A 57 -14.55 -4.38 19.40
CA PRO A 57 -14.75 -5.77 19.02
C PRO A 57 -13.52 -6.33 18.30
N GLY A 58 -13.23 -7.60 18.56
CA GLY A 58 -12.20 -8.38 17.89
C GLY A 58 -12.36 -9.83 18.31
N SER A 59 -12.06 -10.76 17.41
CA SER A 59 -12.04 -12.18 17.75
C SER A 59 -10.78 -12.51 18.55
N GLU A 60 -10.91 -13.37 19.54
CA GLU A 60 -9.76 -14.02 20.20
C GLU A 60 -9.35 -15.31 19.45
N GLU A 61 -9.97 -15.56 18.30
CA GLU A 61 -9.67 -16.64 17.37
C GLU A 61 -9.05 -16.05 16.09
N GLY A 62 -8.51 -16.93 15.24
CA GLY A 62 -7.88 -16.54 13.99
C GLY A 62 -6.37 -16.27 14.10
N PRO A 63 -5.71 -16.08 12.95
CA PRO A 63 -4.25 -15.96 12.90
C PRO A 63 -3.70 -14.71 13.58
N PHE A 64 -4.54 -13.68 13.79
CA PHE A 64 -4.16 -12.40 14.43
C PHE A 64 -4.95 -12.15 15.74
N ALA A 65 -5.31 -13.22 16.45
CA ALA A 65 -6.12 -13.14 17.67
C ALA A 65 -5.64 -12.04 18.63
N GLY A 66 -6.50 -11.03 18.86
CA GLY A 66 -6.28 -9.96 19.82
C GLY A 66 -5.25 -8.88 19.42
N VAL A 67 -4.67 -8.95 18.23
CA VAL A 67 -3.60 -8.02 17.79
C VAL A 67 -4.17 -6.63 17.46
N PRO A 68 -3.58 -5.52 17.98
CA PRO A 68 -3.99 -4.17 17.63
C PRO A 68 -3.67 -3.83 16.18
N PHE A 69 -4.60 -3.15 15.52
CA PHE A 69 -4.57 -2.81 14.12
C PHE A 69 -5.01 -1.36 13.90
N LEU A 70 -4.33 -0.64 13.03
CA LEU A 70 -4.73 0.71 12.61
C LEU A 70 -5.34 0.68 11.22
N ARG A 71 -6.48 1.37 11.06
CA ARG A 71 -7.18 1.50 9.80
C ARG A 71 -6.72 2.78 9.06
N LYS A 72 -6.34 2.67 7.80
CA LYS A 72 -6.14 3.83 6.92
C LYS A 72 -7.45 4.61 6.77
N ASP A 73 -7.41 5.93 6.81
CA ASP A 73 -8.61 6.78 6.75
C ASP A 73 -9.26 6.87 5.36
N ILE A 74 -9.01 5.91 4.49
CA ILE A 74 -9.66 5.74 3.19
C ILE A 74 -9.71 4.26 2.81
N SER A 75 -10.57 3.90 1.87
CA SER A 75 -10.71 2.57 1.24
C SER A 75 -11.38 1.50 2.09
N SER A 76 -11.57 1.67 3.40
CA SER A 76 -12.26 0.71 4.25
C SER A 76 -13.15 1.42 5.27
N THR A 77 -14.46 1.22 5.15
CA THR A 77 -15.45 1.82 6.07
C THR A 77 -15.64 0.96 7.30
N GLU A 78 -15.69 1.61 8.46
CA GLU A 78 -16.03 1.04 9.76
C GLU A 78 -17.26 1.75 10.29
N ALA A 79 -18.35 1.03 10.53
CA ALA A 79 -19.64 1.59 10.92
C ALA A 79 -19.54 2.46 12.18
N GLY A 80 -20.06 3.69 12.11
CA GLY A 80 -20.06 4.65 13.22
C GLY A 80 -18.73 5.32 13.52
N ARG A 81 -17.62 4.93 12.89
CA ARG A 81 -16.29 5.57 13.04
C ARG A 81 -16.07 6.64 11.97
N LEU A 82 -15.21 7.62 12.26
CA LEU A 82 -14.87 8.65 11.29
C LEU A 82 -14.19 8.05 10.04
N TYR A 83 -14.57 8.56 8.87
CA TYR A 83 -14.01 8.19 7.57
C TYR A 83 -13.91 9.46 6.73
N GLU A 84 -12.75 10.12 6.78
CA GLU A 84 -12.60 11.49 6.28
C GLU A 84 -11.73 11.59 5.02
N CYS A 85 -11.13 10.50 4.57
CA CYS A 85 -10.34 10.41 3.33
C CYS A 85 -9.20 11.44 3.24
N GLY A 86 -8.68 11.90 4.38
CA GLY A 86 -7.68 12.98 4.43
C GLY A 86 -8.19 14.30 3.85
N SER A 87 -9.51 14.51 3.70
CA SER A 87 -10.12 15.63 2.97
C SER A 87 -11.18 16.35 3.82
N ARG A 88 -11.13 17.68 3.79
CA ARG A 88 -12.17 18.51 4.40
C ARG A 88 -13.55 18.28 3.80
N LEU A 89 -13.62 17.75 2.57
CA LEU A 89 -14.90 17.36 1.94
C LEU A 89 -15.64 16.28 2.76
N TYR A 90 -14.92 15.34 3.37
CA TYR A 90 -15.48 14.26 4.18
C TYR A 90 -15.44 14.51 5.70
N GLN A 91 -14.97 15.67 6.14
CA GLN A 91 -14.80 15.96 7.57
C GLN A 91 -16.05 15.64 8.38
N GLY A 92 -15.91 14.83 9.44
CA GLY A 92 -17.00 14.40 10.32
C GLY A 92 -17.89 13.28 9.76
N TYR A 93 -17.64 12.78 8.54
CA TYR A 93 -18.44 11.70 7.96
C TYR A 93 -18.23 10.37 8.71
N ARG A 94 -19.34 9.67 8.96
CA ARG A 94 -19.37 8.34 9.59
C ARG A 94 -20.20 7.39 8.74
N PRO A 95 -19.62 6.33 8.17
CA PRO A 95 -20.37 5.32 7.44
C PRO A 95 -21.29 4.55 8.38
N THR A 96 -22.40 4.02 7.83
CA THR A 96 -23.40 3.25 8.59
C THR A 96 -23.19 1.75 8.53
N ILE A 97 -22.29 1.28 7.64
CA ILE A 97 -22.00 -0.14 7.47
C ILE A 97 -20.50 -0.38 7.38
N ASP A 98 -20.06 -1.55 7.80
CA ASP A 98 -18.72 -2.04 7.61
C ASP A 98 -18.47 -2.41 6.13
N SER A 99 -17.26 -2.23 5.66
CA SER A 99 -16.82 -2.87 4.43
C SER A 99 -16.49 -4.35 4.69
N TYR A 100 -16.61 -5.19 3.68
CA TYR A 100 -16.21 -6.61 3.77
C TYR A 100 -14.75 -6.79 4.20
N TYR A 101 -13.91 -5.82 3.89
CA TYR A 101 -12.54 -5.78 4.39
C TYR A 101 -12.50 -5.67 5.93
N VAL A 102 -13.27 -4.76 6.53
CA VAL A 102 -13.34 -4.58 8.00
C VAL A 102 -13.94 -5.80 8.68
N GLU A 103 -14.98 -6.41 8.10
CA GLU A 103 -15.56 -7.67 8.62
C GLU A 103 -14.50 -8.77 8.70
N ARG A 104 -13.70 -8.96 7.63
CA ARG A 104 -12.63 -9.96 7.59
C ARG A 104 -11.48 -9.64 8.53
N VAL A 105 -11.07 -8.37 8.63
CA VAL A 105 -10.06 -7.92 9.58
C VAL A 105 -10.45 -8.35 11.00
N ARG A 106 -11.70 -8.10 11.41
CA ARG A 106 -12.21 -8.51 12.73
C ARG A 106 -12.33 -10.02 12.87
N ALA A 107 -12.83 -10.71 11.84
CA ALA A 107 -12.92 -12.17 11.84
C ALA A 107 -11.55 -12.86 11.96
N GLY A 108 -10.50 -12.25 11.39
CA GLY A 108 -9.12 -12.70 11.52
C GLY A 108 -8.47 -12.45 12.87
N GLY A 109 -9.18 -11.78 13.79
CA GLY A 109 -8.74 -11.51 15.16
C GLY A 109 -8.11 -10.13 15.37
N LEU A 110 -7.96 -9.31 14.33
CA LEU A 110 -7.40 -7.96 14.44
C LEU A 110 -8.38 -7.00 15.14
N ARG A 111 -7.87 -6.22 16.06
CA ARG A 111 -8.62 -5.19 16.81
C ARG A 111 -8.32 -3.81 16.23
N ILE A 112 -9.32 -3.19 15.60
CA ILE A 112 -9.17 -1.84 15.04
C ILE A 112 -9.18 -0.84 16.19
N VAL A 113 -8.00 -0.30 16.52
CA VAL A 113 -7.80 0.59 17.67
C VAL A 113 -7.71 2.08 17.31
N GLY A 114 -7.74 2.39 16.02
CA GLY A 114 -7.63 3.77 15.54
C GLY A 114 -7.50 3.88 14.03
N ARG A 115 -7.24 5.09 13.56
CA ARG A 115 -7.06 5.39 12.13
C ARG A 115 -5.80 6.20 11.87
N THR A 116 -5.20 5.97 10.69
CA THR A 116 -3.94 6.60 10.26
C THR A 116 -4.18 7.68 9.22
N THR A 117 -3.22 8.59 9.09
CA THR A 117 -3.20 9.60 8.02
C THR A 117 -3.20 8.96 6.64
N THR A 118 -3.73 9.69 5.68
CA THR A 118 -3.67 9.41 4.24
C THR A 118 -3.57 10.73 3.50
N THR A 119 -3.06 10.74 2.28
CA THR A 119 -3.15 11.93 1.42
C THR A 119 -4.59 12.21 1.03
N GLU A 120 -4.92 13.44 0.69
CA GLU A 120 -6.29 13.81 0.34
C GLU A 120 -6.83 12.93 -0.79
N LEU A 121 -8.00 12.30 -0.56
CA LEU A 121 -8.66 11.34 -1.44
C LEU A 121 -7.79 10.14 -1.86
N GLY A 122 -6.65 9.91 -1.20
CA GLY A 122 -5.69 8.87 -1.55
C GLY A 122 -4.97 9.12 -2.88
N ALA A 123 -4.93 10.35 -3.35
CA ALA A 123 -4.61 10.69 -4.73
C ALA A 123 -3.11 10.83 -5.05
N PHE A 124 -2.22 10.68 -4.07
CA PHE A 124 -0.78 11.01 -4.25
C PHE A 124 0.17 10.08 -3.49
N GLY A 125 1.42 10.01 -3.98
CA GLY A 125 2.52 9.26 -3.37
C GLY A 125 3.24 9.98 -2.23
N LEU A 126 2.84 11.21 -1.86
CA LEU A 126 3.39 11.98 -0.75
C LEU A 126 2.75 11.64 0.60
N SER A 127 3.19 12.31 1.67
CA SER A 127 2.71 12.09 3.05
C SER A 127 2.15 13.34 3.72
N GLU A 128 1.72 14.32 2.92
CA GLU A 128 1.25 15.63 3.39
C GLU A 128 -0.23 15.83 3.05
N THR A 129 -0.98 16.43 3.96
CA THR A 129 -2.34 16.89 3.69
C THR A 129 -2.62 18.19 4.45
N ALA A 130 -3.45 19.05 3.87
CA ALA A 130 -3.90 20.27 4.55
C ALA A 130 -4.79 19.96 5.77
N MET A 131 -5.44 18.80 5.80
CA MET A 131 -6.32 18.38 6.89
C MET A 131 -5.53 17.80 8.08
N CYS A 132 -4.52 16.97 7.81
CA CYS A 132 -3.82 16.20 8.86
C CYS A 132 -2.38 16.66 9.08
N GLY A 133 -1.83 17.51 8.22
CA GLY A 133 -0.42 17.91 8.26
C GLY A 133 0.51 16.87 7.65
N ILE A 134 1.78 16.97 7.98
CA ILE A 134 2.86 16.14 7.43
C ILE A 134 3.02 14.88 8.26
N THR A 135 2.98 13.71 7.63
CA THR A 135 3.41 12.44 8.22
C THR A 135 4.89 12.22 7.91
N ARG A 136 5.71 12.11 8.95
CA ARG A 136 7.17 12.04 8.85
C ARG A 136 7.65 10.60 8.81
N ASN A 137 8.70 10.37 8.04
CA ASN A 137 9.33 9.05 7.94
C ASN A 137 10.14 8.76 9.23
N PRO A 138 9.89 7.64 9.93
CA PRO A 138 10.63 7.27 11.14
C PRO A 138 12.12 7.03 10.92
N TRP A 139 12.56 6.76 9.68
CA TRP A 139 13.97 6.60 9.32
C TRP A 139 14.69 7.95 9.22
N ASN A 140 14.00 8.98 8.77
CA ASN A 140 14.50 10.36 8.73
C ASN A 140 13.31 11.31 8.72
N LEU A 141 13.17 12.14 9.75
CA LEU A 141 12.01 13.02 9.94
C LEU A 141 11.88 14.12 8.87
N ASP A 142 12.93 14.39 8.10
CA ASP A 142 12.95 15.37 7.02
C ASP A 142 12.55 14.75 5.67
N ARG A 143 12.17 13.46 5.67
CA ARG A 143 11.78 12.70 4.48
C ARG A 143 10.32 12.28 4.54
N THR A 144 9.70 12.16 3.36
CA THR A 144 8.34 11.63 3.22
C THR A 144 8.25 10.18 3.70
N ALA A 145 7.15 9.82 4.34
CA ALA A 145 6.81 8.43 4.65
C ALA A 145 6.29 7.67 3.40
N GLY A 146 6.10 8.39 2.29
CA GLY A 146 5.42 7.88 1.11
C GLY A 146 3.91 7.78 1.30
N GLY A 147 3.17 7.83 0.19
CA GLY A 147 1.71 7.85 0.20
C GLY A 147 1.08 6.87 -0.80
N SER A 148 -0.21 6.79 -0.71
CA SER A 148 -1.14 7.48 0.19
C SER A 148 -1.35 6.79 1.54
N SER A 149 -0.79 5.60 1.82
CA SER A 149 -0.87 4.93 3.13
C SER A 149 0.26 5.38 4.08
N SER A 150 0.51 6.69 4.12
CA SER A 150 1.63 7.31 4.83
C SER A 150 1.62 7.02 6.33
N GLY A 151 0.49 7.25 6.99
CA GLY A 151 0.37 6.99 8.42
C GLY A 151 0.49 5.51 8.77
N SER A 152 -0.07 4.62 7.93
CA SER A 152 0.07 3.17 8.14
C SER A 152 1.52 2.73 8.04
N GLY A 153 2.25 3.21 7.03
CA GLY A 153 3.68 2.93 6.87
C GLY A 153 4.52 3.44 8.05
N ALA A 154 4.34 4.71 8.41
CA ALA A 154 5.08 5.31 9.52
C ALA A 154 4.76 4.63 10.87
N ALA A 155 3.48 4.33 11.15
CA ALA A 155 3.06 3.70 12.41
C ALA A 155 3.62 2.29 12.58
N VAL A 156 3.59 1.46 11.52
CA VAL A 156 4.15 0.09 11.56
C VAL A 156 5.67 0.13 11.66
N ALA A 157 6.33 0.98 10.88
CA ALA A 157 7.79 1.13 10.92
C ALA A 157 8.28 1.59 12.31
N ALA A 158 7.55 2.52 12.94
CA ALA A 158 7.89 3.07 14.26
C ALA A 158 7.48 2.13 15.42
N GLY A 159 6.81 1.01 15.18
CA GLY A 159 6.42 0.05 16.21
C GLY A 159 5.18 0.41 17.00
N ILE A 160 4.33 1.32 16.51
CA ILE A 160 3.03 1.64 17.17
C ILE A 160 2.11 0.42 17.12
N VAL A 161 1.97 -0.19 15.95
CA VAL A 161 1.29 -1.47 15.75
C VAL A 161 2.12 -2.38 14.86
N PRO A 162 1.97 -3.72 14.94
CA PRO A 162 2.73 -4.63 14.09
C PRO A 162 2.23 -4.66 12.63
N ILE A 163 0.98 -4.30 12.40
CA ILE A 163 0.28 -4.41 11.13
C ILE A 163 -0.81 -3.31 11.02
N ALA A 164 -0.97 -2.73 9.84
CA ALA A 164 -1.97 -1.70 9.59
C ALA A 164 -2.56 -1.82 8.18
N SER A 165 -3.80 -1.32 7.97
CA SER A 165 -4.42 -1.36 6.65
C SER A 165 -3.74 -0.42 5.66
N ALA A 166 -3.72 -0.81 4.41
CA ALA A 166 -3.25 -0.03 3.28
C ALA A 166 -4.14 -0.22 2.06
N SER A 167 -4.03 0.66 1.08
CA SER A 167 -4.65 0.50 -0.22
C SER A 167 -3.69 0.97 -1.32
N ASP A 168 -3.77 0.36 -2.49
CA ASP A 168 -2.84 0.59 -3.60
C ASP A 168 -3.58 0.68 -4.93
N GLY A 169 -3.68 1.88 -5.48
CA GLY A 169 -4.17 2.12 -6.83
C GLY A 169 -3.03 2.43 -7.80
N GLY A 170 -2.04 3.21 -7.37
CA GLY A 170 -0.88 3.58 -8.18
C GLY A 170 0.46 3.28 -7.49
N GLY A 171 0.43 2.59 -6.32
CA GLY A 171 1.62 2.33 -5.52
C GLY A 171 1.42 2.58 -4.03
N SER A 172 0.23 2.99 -3.60
CA SER A 172 0.00 3.53 -2.25
C SER A 172 0.12 2.52 -1.08
N THR A 173 0.44 1.25 -1.33
CA THR A 173 0.95 0.29 -0.33
C THR A 173 2.46 0.11 -0.51
N ARG A 174 2.91 -0.04 -1.76
CA ARG A 174 4.31 -0.36 -2.08
C ARG A 174 5.26 0.82 -1.88
N ILE A 175 4.82 2.06 -2.18
CA ILE A 175 5.62 3.29 -1.94
C ILE A 175 5.95 3.44 -0.44
N PRO A 176 4.95 3.52 0.48
CA PRO A 176 5.27 3.61 1.90
C PRO A 176 5.99 2.38 2.44
N ALA A 177 5.77 1.18 1.88
CA ALA A 177 6.57 0.00 2.24
C ALA A 177 8.05 0.20 1.90
N SER A 178 8.36 0.66 0.69
CA SER A 178 9.73 0.94 0.23
C SER A 178 10.40 2.01 1.10
N TYR A 179 9.71 3.12 1.35
CA TYR A 179 10.27 4.27 2.06
C TYR A 179 10.36 4.09 3.57
N CYS A 180 9.48 3.27 4.16
CA CYS A 180 9.47 3.01 5.60
C CYS A 180 10.11 1.67 6.00
N GLY A 181 10.63 0.88 5.04
CA GLY A 181 11.33 -0.36 5.35
C GLY A 181 10.40 -1.50 5.78
N LEU A 182 9.31 -1.71 5.06
CA LEU A 182 8.24 -2.67 5.36
C LEU A 182 7.97 -3.62 4.18
N VAL A 183 7.25 -4.69 4.47
CA VAL A 183 6.60 -5.53 3.47
C VAL A 183 5.28 -4.88 3.08
N GLY A 184 5.14 -4.52 1.80
CA GLY A 184 3.91 -3.98 1.22
C GLY A 184 3.47 -4.83 0.04
N PHE A 185 2.37 -5.57 0.20
CA PHE A 185 1.84 -6.45 -0.82
C PHE A 185 0.62 -5.81 -1.50
N ASN A 186 0.54 -5.89 -2.82
CA ASN A 186 -0.60 -5.50 -3.63
C ASN A 186 -1.16 -6.75 -4.30
N PRO A 187 -2.25 -7.36 -3.80
CA PRO A 187 -2.77 -8.62 -4.31
C PRO A 187 -3.38 -8.48 -5.71
N SER A 188 -3.64 -9.59 -6.37
CA SER A 188 -4.30 -9.61 -7.67
C SER A 188 -5.67 -8.93 -7.62
N ARG A 189 -6.06 -8.29 -8.73
CA ARG A 189 -7.42 -7.77 -8.88
C ARG A 189 -8.44 -8.89 -8.67
N GLY A 190 -9.42 -8.63 -7.79
CA GLY A 190 -10.45 -9.59 -7.42
C GLY A 190 -10.06 -10.56 -6.31
N ARG A 191 -8.79 -10.53 -5.80
CA ARG A 191 -8.40 -11.36 -4.66
C ARG A 191 -9.09 -10.93 -3.38
N ILE A 192 -9.28 -9.64 -3.18
CA ILE A 192 -9.97 -9.05 -2.01
C ILE A 192 -11.15 -8.23 -2.52
N SER A 193 -12.33 -8.48 -1.95
CA SER A 193 -13.54 -7.74 -2.28
C SER A 193 -13.45 -6.27 -1.89
N GLY A 194 -13.91 -5.40 -2.75
CA GLY A 194 -14.07 -3.95 -2.51
C GLY A 194 -15.39 -3.59 -1.82
N GLY A 195 -16.36 -4.51 -1.76
CA GLY A 195 -17.72 -4.23 -1.31
C GLY A 195 -17.92 -4.00 0.19
N PRO A 196 -19.18 -3.79 0.58
CA PRO A 196 -20.37 -3.73 -0.27
C PRO A 196 -20.56 -2.36 -0.98
N ASN A 197 -19.93 -1.28 -0.49
CA ASN A 197 -20.17 0.08 -0.98
C ASN A 197 -19.39 0.44 -2.24
N GLU A 198 -18.27 -0.22 -2.49
CA GLU A 198 -17.37 0.09 -3.59
C GLU A 198 -16.83 -1.22 -4.20
N GLN A 199 -17.61 -1.84 -5.10
CA GLN A 199 -17.27 -3.12 -5.71
C GLN A 199 -16.08 -3.02 -6.65
N ASP A 200 -15.87 -1.87 -7.28
CA ASP A 200 -14.81 -1.65 -8.28
C ASP A 200 -13.98 -0.40 -7.92
N PRO A 201 -13.16 -0.43 -6.85
CA PRO A 201 -12.40 0.72 -6.40
C PRO A 201 -11.45 1.26 -7.49
N GLY A 202 -11.63 2.55 -7.84
CA GLY A 202 -10.81 3.18 -8.87
C GLY A 202 -10.88 2.48 -10.23
N TYR A 203 -12.06 1.99 -10.62
CA TYR A 203 -12.27 1.26 -11.88
C TYR A 203 -11.40 0.00 -11.99
N GLY A 204 -11.27 -0.76 -10.89
CA GLY A 204 -10.50 -2.00 -10.81
C GLY A 204 -9.00 -1.83 -10.62
N ILE A 205 -8.52 -0.61 -10.46
CA ILE A 205 -7.08 -0.34 -10.25
C ILE A 205 -6.71 -0.47 -8.78
N SER A 206 -7.58 -0.02 -7.85
CA SER A 206 -7.27 0.03 -6.43
C SER A 206 -7.58 -1.27 -5.70
N ARG A 207 -6.66 -1.73 -4.89
CA ARG A 207 -6.79 -2.90 -4.01
C ARG A 207 -6.49 -2.52 -2.57
N ARG A 208 -7.08 -3.27 -1.64
CA ARG A 208 -6.89 -3.11 -0.20
C ARG A 208 -6.01 -4.25 0.30
N PHE A 209 -5.09 -3.92 1.19
CA PHE A 209 -4.30 -4.92 1.88
C PHE A 209 -3.75 -4.37 3.19
N VAL A 210 -2.55 -4.82 3.60
CA VAL A 210 -1.86 -4.39 4.82
C VAL A 210 -0.42 -4.00 4.55
N LEU A 211 0.15 -3.24 5.48
CA LEU A 211 1.57 -3.04 5.68
C LEU A 211 2.00 -3.79 6.96
N CYS A 212 3.09 -4.55 6.89
CA CYS A 212 3.61 -5.35 7.99
C CYS A 212 5.14 -5.46 7.90
N ARG A 213 5.76 -6.13 8.89
CA ARG A 213 7.23 -6.26 8.92
C ARG A 213 7.76 -7.57 8.36
N THR A 214 6.93 -8.60 8.27
CA THR A 214 7.37 -9.96 7.89
C THR A 214 6.53 -10.55 6.76
N VAL A 215 7.12 -11.44 5.99
CA VAL A 215 6.41 -12.15 4.92
C VAL A 215 5.34 -13.09 5.50
N ARG A 216 5.56 -13.66 6.69
CA ARG A 216 4.54 -14.52 7.32
C ARG A 216 3.28 -13.75 7.73
N ASP A 217 3.41 -12.50 8.18
CA ASP A 217 2.24 -11.64 8.45
C ASP A 217 1.49 -11.32 7.15
N ALA A 218 2.20 -11.08 6.04
CA ALA A 218 1.56 -10.86 4.74
C ALA A 218 0.83 -12.10 4.24
N ALA A 219 1.40 -13.30 4.38
CA ALA A 219 0.77 -14.57 4.02
C ALA A 219 -0.49 -14.82 4.84
N ALA A 220 -0.43 -14.67 6.17
CA ALA A 220 -1.58 -14.81 7.04
C ALA A 220 -2.67 -13.77 6.73
N ALA A 221 -2.29 -12.53 6.38
CA ALA A 221 -3.23 -11.50 5.97
C ALA A 221 -3.91 -11.83 4.62
N LEU A 222 -3.20 -12.46 3.67
CA LEU A 222 -3.81 -12.96 2.44
C LEU A 222 -4.87 -14.03 2.74
N ASP A 223 -4.60 -14.97 3.63
CA ASP A 223 -5.56 -16.00 4.02
C ASP A 223 -6.82 -15.42 4.65
N VAL A 224 -6.67 -14.42 5.52
CA VAL A 224 -7.79 -13.74 6.18
C VAL A 224 -8.62 -12.90 5.21
N LEU A 225 -7.95 -12.14 4.34
CA LEU A 225 -8.60 -11.09 3.55
C LEU A 225 -9.10 -11.58 2.19
N SER A 226 -8.56 -12.71 1.67
CA SER A 226 -8.88 -13.21 0.33
C SER A 226 -10.30 -13.75 0.21
N GLY A 227 -10.86 -13.63 -1.00
CA GLY A 227 -12.13 -14.19 -1.40
C GLY A 227 -13.13 -13.15 -1.86
N SER A 228 -13.99 -13.57 -2.76
CA SER A 228 -15.09 -12.77 -3.31
C SER A 228 -16.35 -12.87 -2.47
N TYR A 229 -17.23 -11.90 -2.64
CA TYR A 229 -18.62 -11.92 -2.21
C TYR A 229 -19.54 -11.95 -3.43
N SER A 230 -20.81 -12.32 -3.22
CA SER A 230 -21.82 -12.25 -4.28
C SER A 230 -21.98 -10.81 -4.76
N GLY A 231 -21.85 -10.60 -6.07
CA GLY A 231 -21.94 -9.27 -6.69
C GLY A 231 -20.59 -8.59 -6.94
N ASP A 232 -19.48 -9.18 -6.54
CA ASP A 232 -18.16 -8.67 -6.92
C ASP A 232 -17.94 -8.76 -8.43
N PRO A 233 -17.41 -7.73 -9.09
CA PRO A 233 -17.25 -7.68 -10.54
C PRO A 233 -16.10 -8.54 -11.07
N PHE A 234 -15.14 -8.89 -10.20
CA PHE A 234 -13.97 -9.68 -10.56
C PHE A 234 -13.95 -11.01 -9.80
N LEU A 235 -13.98 -12.10 -10.55
CA LEU A 235 -13.86 -13.45 -10.03
C LEU A 235 -12.52 -14.02 -10.49
N ILE A 236 -11.70 -14.45 -9.54
CA ILE A 236 -10.39 -15.06 -9.83
C ILE A 236 -10.30 -16.45 -9.18
N PRO A 237 -9.44 -17.34 -9.67
CA PRO A 237 -9.23 -18.64 -9.04
C PRO A 237 -8.89 -18.52 -7.56
N ARG A 238 -9.44 -19.40 -6.74
CA ARG A 238 -9.00 -19.52 -5.33
C ARG A 238 -7.59 -20.07 -5.29
N PRO A 239 -6.80 -19.73 -4.25
CA PRO A 239 -5.51 -20.40 -4.04
C PRO A 239 -5.74 -21.91 -3.84
N GLU A 240 -4.79 -22.72 -4.27
CA GLU A 240 -4.85 -24.19 -4.13
C GLU A 240 -4.76 -24.63 -2.66
N ARG A 241 -4.08 -23.84 -1.85
CA ARG A 241 -3.88 -24.04 -0.40
C ARG A 241 -3.74 -22.69 0.30
N PRO A 242 -3.79 -22.64 1.65
CA PRO A 242 -3.51 -21.43 2.40
C PRO A 242 -2.14 -20.83 2.05
N TYR A 243 -2.04 -19.50 2.00
CA TYR A 243 -0.79 -18.81 1.70
C TYR A 243 0.28 -19.00 2.78
N VAL A 244 -0.12 -19.25 4.03
CA VAL A 244 0.83 -19.60 5.10
C VAL A 244 1.54 -20.92 4.83
N ASP A 245 0.93 -21.85 4.12
CA ASP A 245 1.55 -23.14 3.74
C ASP A 245 2.63 -22.94 2.68
N GLU A 246 2.55 -21.87 1.88
CA GLU A 246 3.57 -21.49 0.89
C GLU A 246 4.93 -21.12 1.55
N LEU A 247 4.91 -20.75 2.83
CA LEU A 247 6.13 -20.42 3.58
C LEU A 247 7.04 -21.62 3.81
N SER A 248 6.56 -22.85 3.64
CA SER A 248 7.32 -24.08 3.76
C SER A 248 7.59 -24.79 2.43
N ASP A 249 7.06 -24.29 1.32
CA ASP A 249 7.23 -24.88 -0.01
C ASP A 249 8.48 -24.36 -0.72
N SER A 250 9.26 -25.26 -1.33
CA SER A 250 10.52 -24.92 -2.03
C SER A 250 10.35 -24.25 -3.39
N GLY A 251 9.14 -24.19 -3.96
CA GLY A 251 8.74 -23.39 -5.13
C GLY A 251 9.27 -23.85 -6.49
N GLY A 252 10.31 -24.51 -6.71
CA GLY A 252 10.87 -24.90 -8.00
C GLY A 252 11.63 -23.76 -8.72
N ARG A 253 12.14 -24.07 -9.93
CA ARG A 253 12.97 -23.16 -10.73
C ARG A 253 12.07 -22.18 -11.52
N LEU A 254 12.30 -20.90 -11.35
CA LEU A 254 11.54 -19.82 -12.02
C LEU A 254 12.38 -19.14 -13.10
N LYS A 255 11.68 -18.58 -14.10
CA LYS A 255 12.24 -17.62 -15.05
C LYS A 255 11.84 -16.21 -14.62
N ILE A 256 12.84 -15.37 -14.33
CA ILE A 256 12.67 -14.04 -13.73
C ILE A 256 13.19 -12.97 -14.67
N GLY A 257 12.33 -12.00 -15.03
CA GLY A 257 12.72 -10.80 -15.77
C GLY A 257 13.17 -9.70 -14.82
N VAL A 258 14.32 -9.07 -15.06
CA VAL A 258 14.90 -8.07 -14.15
C VAL A 258 15.01 -6.71 -14.83
N ALA A 259 14.46 -5.66 -14.20
CA ALA A 259 14.61 -4.27 -14.64
C ALA A 259 15.90 -3.67 -14.09
N MET A 260 16.89 -3.47 -14.96
CA MET A 260 18.20 -2.89 -14.62
C MET A 260 18.36 -1.43 -15.02
N SER A 261 17.38 -0.87 -15.72
CA SER A 261 17.39 0.50 -16.23
C SER A 261 16.08 1.22 -15.91
N SER A 262 16.08 2.55 -16.02
CA SER A 262 14.85 3.34 -15.97
C SER A 262 13.91 2.95 -17.11
N TRP A 263 12.61 2.92 -16.80
CA TRP A 263 11.56 2.66 -17.79
C TRP A 263 10.92 3.93 -18.35
N THR A 264 11.25 5.09 -17.76
CA THR A 264 10.79 6.41 -18.18
C THR A 264 11.98 7.38 -18.24
N GLU A 265 11.73 8.69 -18.28
CA GLU A 265 12.79 9.71 -18.35
C GLU A 265 13.48 9.94 -16.99
N MET A 266 12.79 9.69 -15.88
CA MET A 266 13.38 9.81 -14.54
C MET A 266 14.46 8.75 -14.33
N PRO A 267 15.72 9.15 -14.06
CA PRO A 267 16.81 8.21 -13.90
C PRO A 267 16.62 7.31 -12.67
N LEU A 268 17.02 6.06 -12.82
CA LEU A 268 17.15 5.14 -11.69
C LEU A 268 18.44 5.46 -10.91
N ASP A 269 18.31 5.64 -9.61
CA ASP A 269 19.45 5.83 -8.70
C ASP A 269 20.44 4.65 -8.85
N PRO A 270 21.76 4.94 -9.09
CA PRO A 270 22.78 3.91 -9.24
C PRO A 270 22.87 2.96 -8.05
N GLU A 271 22.70 3.43 -6.82
CA GLU A 271 22.70 2.57 -5.63
C GLU A 271 21.53 1.57 -5.68
N ILE A 272 20.34 2.03 -6.05
CA ILE A 272 19.16 1.17 -6.15
C ILE A 272 19.35 0.14 -7.27
N ARG A 273 19.87 0.53 -8.42
CA ARG A 273 20.21 -0.39 -9.51
C ARG A 273 21.17 -1.48 -9.05
N ASP A 274 22.21 -1.10 -8.30
CA ASP A 274 23.19 -2.06 -7.79
C ASP A 274 22.55 -3.05 -6.80
N ARG A 275 21.56 -2.62 -5.99
CA ARG A 275 20.78 -3.51 -5.09
C ARG A 275 19.84 -4.44 -5.85
N VAL A 276 19.26 -4.01 -6.97
CA VAL A 276 18.52 -4.91 -7.87
C VAL A 276 19.47 -5.97 -8.45
N SER A 277 20.65 -5.57 -8.92
CA SER A 277 21.67 -6.50 -9.43
C SER A 277 22.12 -7.51 -8.37
N GLU A 278 22.31 -7.07 -7.12
CA GLU A 278 22.65 -7.96 -6.00
C GLU A 278 21.55 -8.99 -5.73
N THR A 279 20.28 -8.53 -5.73
CA THR A 279 19.12 -9.41 -5.55
C THR A 279 19.00 -10.42 -6.70
N ALA A 280 19.22 -9.99 -7.94
CA ALA A 280 19.20 -10.85 -9.11
C ALA A 280 20.24 -11.98 -9.01
N LYS A 281 21.47 -11.65 -8.60
CA LYS A 281 22.53 -12.67 -8.36
C LYS A 281 22.17 -13.68 -7.28
N VAL A 282 21.51 -13.25 -6.20
CA VAL A 282 21.04 -14.16 -5.15
C VAL A 282 19.98 -15.11 -5.69
N LEU A 283 19.02 -14.62 -6.51
CA LEU A 283 18.03 -15.46 -7.16
C LEU A 283 18.65 -16.46 -8.15
N GLU A 284 19.71 -16.08 -8.89
CA GLU A 284 20.48 -17.00 -9.72
C GLU A 284 21.17 -18.09 -8.88
N GLN A 285 21.77 -17.73 -7.74
CA GLN A 285 22.39 -18.68 -6.80
C GLN A 285 21.36 -19.65 -6.19
N MET A 286 20.09 -19.24 -6.06
CA MET A 286 18.98 -20.13 -5.67
C MET A 286 18.54 -21.07 -6.81
N GLY A 287 19.10 -20.91 -8.03
CA GLY A 287 18.85 -21.78 -9.16
C GLY A 287 17.81 -21.27 -10.16
N HIS A 288 17.32 -20.04 -10.00
CA HIS A 288 16.40 -19.42 -10.96
C HIS A 288 17.13 -18.98 -12.25
N ILE A 289 16.37 -18.78 -13.33
CA ILE A 289 16.87 -18.21 -14.59
C ILE A 289 16.54 -16.71 -14.54
N VAL A 290 17.56 -15.87 -14.65
CA VAL A 290 17.42 -14.42 -14.59
C VAL A 290 17.81 -13.81 -15.93
N GLU A 291 16.93 -12.95 -16.48
CA GLU A 291 17.15 -12.25 -17.76
C GLU A 291 16.82 -10.77 -17.58
N GLU A 292 17.63 -9.87 -18.15
CA GLU A 292 17.34 -8.44 -18.16
C GLU A 292 16.16 -8.14 -19.10
N ILE A 293 15.24 -7.26 -18.64
CA ILE A 293 14.10 -6.78 -19.44
C ILE A 293 14.06 -5.25 -19.49
N GLY A 294 13.62 -4.73 -20.64
CA GLY A 294 13.22 -3.33 -20.79
C GLY A 294 11.80 -3.06 -20.28
N PRO A 295 11.30 -1.83 -20.48
CA PRO A 295 9.92 -1.48 -20.14
C PRO A 295 8.94 -2.40 -20.89
N PRO A 296 7.96 -3.00 -20.18
CA PRO A 296 6.98 -3.89 -20.80
C PRO A 296 5.83 -3.11 -21.49
N PHE A 297 6.02 -1.82 -21.76
CA PHE A 297 5.03 -0.92 -22.32
C PHE A 297 5.69 0.20 -23.15
N SER A 298 4.90 0.85 -23.99
CA SER A 298 5.26 2.13 -24.58
C SER A 298 5.18 3.24 -23.52
N VAL A 299 6.23 4.03 -23.35
CA VAL A 299 6.28 5.18 -22.41
C VAL A 299 5.14 6.16 -22.70
N PHE A 300 4.86 6.41 -23.99
CA PHE A 300 3.73 7.25 -24.41
C PHE A 300 2.38 6.68 -23.93
N ASP A 301 2.09 5.41 -24.22
CA ASP A 301 0.83 4.79 -23.81
C ASP A 301 0.68 4.72 -22.26
N HIS A 302 1.79 4.53 -21.56
CA HIS A 302 1.83 4.56 -20.10
C HIS A 302 1.41 5.93 -19.55
N ARG A 303 2.03 7.03 -20.05
CA ARG A 303 1.68 8.40 -19.67
C ARG A 303 0.24 8.75 -20.02
N GLU A 304 -0.18 8.47 -21.25
CA GLU A 304 -1.54 8.75 -21.71
C GLU A 304 -2.59 8.01 -20.86
N THR A 305 -2.32 6.76 -20.46
CA THR A 305 -3.20 6.01 -19.57
C THR A 305 -3.33 6.69 -18.22
N ILE A 306 -2.22 7.10 -17.61
CA ILE A 306 -2.18 7.75 -16.30
C ILE A 306 -2.92 9.08 -16.33
N VAL A 307 -2.53 9.98 -17.22
CA VAL A 307 -3.09 11.32 -17.32
C VAL A 307 -4.58 11.25 -17.63
N SER A 308 -4.98 10.44 -18.63
CA SER A 308 -6.39 10.36 -19.03
C SER A 308 -7.27 9.72 -17.95
N SER A 309 -6.79 8.73 -17.21
CA SER A 309 -7.56 8.06 -16.17
C SER A 309 -7.64 8.82 -14.85
N SER A 310 -6.68 9.72 -14.59
CA SER A 310 -6.61 10.48 -13.33
C SER A 310 -7.87 11.31 -13.04
N TYR A 311 -8.58 11.75 -14.07
CA TYR A 311 -9.80 12.56 -13.94
C TYR A 311 -11.07 11.75 -13.66
N LEU A 312 -11.11 10.46 -13.97
CA LEU A 312 -12.34 9.67 -13.89
C LEU A 312 -12.93 9.59 -12.48
N SER A 313 -12.06 9.48 -11.47
CA SER A 313 -12.49 9.39 -10.07
C SER A 313 -13.12 10.69 -9.52
N TYR A 314 -12.82 11.83 -10.13
CA TYR A 314 -13.35 13.13 -9.70
C TYR A 314 -14.79 13.39 -10.20
N THR A 315 -15.24 12.69 -11.22
CA THR A 315 -16.60 12.86 -11.79
C THR A 315 -17.72 12.57 -10.79
N ARG A 316 -17.44 11.82 -9.72
CA ARG A 316 -18.41 11.47 -8.68
C ARG A 316 -18.44 12.44 -7.48
N LEU A 317 -17.52 13.41 -7.42
CA LEU A 317 -17.40 14.28 -6.23
C LEU A 317 -18.62 15.16 -5.99
N ASP A 318 -19.33 15.62 -7.03
CA ASP A 318 -20.59 16.37 -6.86
C ASP A 318 -21.66 15.54 -6.14
N ALA A 319 -21.82 14.26 -6.50
CA ALA A 319 -22.77 13.37 -5.86
C ALA A 319 -22.41 13.14 -4.38
N ILE A 320 -21.13 12.96 -4.09
CA ILE A 320 -20.60 12.80 -2.73
C ILE A 320 -20.83 14.09 -1.92
N ALA A 321 -20.43 15.23 -2.44
CA ALA A 321 -20.60 16.53 -1.79
C ALA A 321 -22.07 16.80 -1.44
N ASN A 322 -22.99 16.57 -2.39
CA ASN A 322 -24.42 16.71 -2.20
C ASN A 322 -24.95 15.78 -1.09
N SER A 323 -24.49 14.52 -1.03
CA SER A 323 -24.88 13.57 0.03
C SER A 323 -24.40 13.99 1.41
N LEU A 324 -23.33 14.78 1.48
CA LEU A 324 -22.75 15.33 2.71
C LEU A 324 -23.26 16.76 3.04
N GLY A 325 -24.14 17.33 2.21
CA GLY A 325 -24.62 18.70 2.35
C GLY A 325 -23.51 19.75 2.16
N ARG A 326 -22.51 19.47 1.29
CA ARG A 326 -21.34 20.30 1.05
C ARG A 326 -21.22 20.70 -0.42
N LYS A 327 -20.27 21.59 -0.68
CA LYS A 327 -19.85 21.98 -2.04
C LYS A 327 -18.42 21.50 -2.28
N VAL A 328 -18.08 21.27 -3.54
CA VAL A 328 -16.71 21.03 -3.97
C VAL A 328 -16.11 22.37 -4.37
N ASP A 329 -15.24 22.91 -3.51
CA ASP A 329 -14.56 24.20 -3.70
C ASP A 329 -13.24 24.24 -2.92
N GLU A 330 -12.58 25.40 -2.92
CA GLU A 330 -11.31 25.67 -2.24
C GLU A 330 -11.35 25.47 -0.71
N SER A 331 -12.55 25.52 -0.10
CA SER A 331 -12.71 25.26 1.34
C SER A 331 -12.72 23.77 1.66
N THR A 332 -13.00 22.91 0.69
CA THR A 332 -13.24 21.47 0.86
C THR A 332 -12.17 20.59 0.20
N LEU A 333 -11.49 21.07 -0.83
CA LEU A 333 -10.40 20.35 -1.50
C LEU A 333 -9.09 21.15 -1.48
N GLU A 334 -7.99 20.43 -1.55
CA GLU A 334 -6.67 20.98 -1.81
C GLU A 334 -6.53 21.42 -3.28
N PRO A 335 -5.66 22.40 -3.60
CA PRO A 335 -5.59 23.02 -4.94
C PRO A 335 -5.46 22.02 -6.08
N LEU A 336 -4.60 21.03 -5.94
CA LEU A 336 -4.38 19.99 -6.96
C LEU A 336 -5.64 19.14 -7.22
N ASN A 337 -6.34 18.72 -6.17
CA ASN A 337 -7.58 17.96 -6.30
C ASN A 337 -8.71 18.83 -6.84
N LEU A 338 -8.74 20.10 -6.47
CA LEU A 338 -9.72 21.06 -7.00
C LEU A 338 -9.50 21.29 -8.50
N GLU A 339 -8.25 21.49 -8.95
CA GLU A 339 -7.94 21.64 -10.38
C GLU A 339 -8.37 20.39 -11.17
N ARG A 340 -8.04 19.19 -10.67
CA ARG A 340 -8.46 17.92 -11.31
C ARG A 340 -9.98 17.80 -11.37
N TYR A 341 -10.68 18.16 -10.31
CA TYR A 341 -12.14 18.17 -10.29
C TYR A 341 -12.71 19.15 -11.31
N GLU A 342 -12.24 20.41 -11.34
CA GLU A 342 -12.71 21.42 -12.29
C GLU A 342 -12.43 21.03 -13.75
N ARG A 343 -11.30 20.38 -14.02
CA ARG A 343 -10.98 19.84 -15.35
C ARG A 343 -11.89 18.66 -15.70
N SER A 344 -12.13 17.75 -14.76
CA SER A 344 -12.98 16.56 -14.99
C SER A 344 -14.39 16.94 -15.48
N LYS A 345 -14.95 18.05 -15.00
CA LYS A 345 -16.27 18.57 -15.42
C LYS A 345 -16.31 19.07 -16.86
N LYS A 346 -15.16 19.42 -17.44
CA LYS A 346 -15.05 19.97 -18.79
C LYS A 346 -14.70 18.90 -19.84
N LEU A 347 -14.39 17.68 -19.40
CA LEU A 347 -14.00 16.61 -20.30
C LEU A 347 -15.22 16.01 -21.01
N PRO A 348 -15.15 15.80 -22.33
CA PRO A 348 -16.22 15.15 -23.07
C PRO A 348 -16.29 13.64 -22.73
N LEU A 349 -17.45 13.02 -22.94
CA LEU A 349 -17.63 11.57 -22.75
C LEU A 349 -16.61 10.73 -23.53
N SER A 350 -16.17 11.21 -24.71
CA SER A 350 -15.12 10.56 -25.50
C SER A 350 -13.78 10.48 -24.78
N HIS A 351 -13.51 11.34 -23.79
CA HIS A 351 -12.31 11.24 -22.95
C HIS A 351 -12.32 9.95 -22.10
N ALA A 352 -13.45 9.65 -21.47
CA ALA A 352 -13.60 8.42 -20.68
C ALA A 352 -13.41 7.17 -21.57
N ALA A 353 -13.98 7.17 -22.79
CA ALA A 353 -13.78 6.08 -23.74
C ALA A 353 -12.30 5.87 -24.08
N LYS A 354 -11.59 6.95 -24.42
CA LYS A 354 -10.13 6.90 -24.69
C LYS A 354 -9.33 6.40 -23.48
N SER A 355 -9.66 6.84 -22.28
CA SER A 355 -8.97 6.38 -21.06
C SER A 355 -9.06 4.85 -20.92
N PHE A 356 -10.24 4.28 -21.17
CA PHE A 356 -10.40 2.82 -21.15
C PHE A 356 -9.69 2.12 -22.31
N GLU A 357 -9.61 2.74 -23.48
CA GLU A 357 -8.85 2.19 -24.64
C GLU A 357 -7.36 2.14 -24.32
N TYR A 358 -6.78 3.22 -23.81
CA TYR A 358 -5.37 3.24 -23.37
C TYR A 358 -5.11 2.21 -22.27
N ALA A 359 -5.97 2.16 -21.26
CA ALA A 359 -5.83 1.20 -20.18
C ALA A 359 -5.85 -0.26 -20.66
N ARG A 360 -6.76 -0.59 -21.59
CA ARG A 360 -6.83 -1.95 -22.19
C ARG A 360 -5.62 -2.27 -23.03
N LYS A 361 -5.17 -1.30 -23.86
CA LYS A 361 -3.95 -1.46 -24.66
C LYS A 361 -2.75 -1.72 -23.77
N LEU A 362 -2.55 -0.91 -22.74
CA LEU A 362 -1.45 -1.07 -21.79
C LEU A 362 -1.51 -2.42 -21.07
N CYS A 363 -2.70 -2.86 -20.65
CA CYS A 363 -2.87 -4.20 -20.05
C CYS A 363 -2.48 -5.32 -21.01
N PHE A 364 -2.85 -5.21 -22.29
CA PHE A 364 -2.50 -6.18 -23.30
C PHE A 364 -0.99 -6.21 -23.57
N ASP A 365 -0.37 -5.05 -23.78
CA ASP A 365 1.06 -4.92 -24.08
C ASP A 365 1.93 -5.45 -22.93
N VAL A 366 1.62 -5.05 -21.71
CA VAL A 366 2.32 -5.59 -20.51
C VAL A 366 2.10 -7.10 -20.40
N GLY A 367 0.86 -7.58 -20.56
CA GLY A 367 0.56 -9.01 -20.49
C GLY A 367 1.37 -9.84 -21.48
N VAL A 368 1.48 -9.37 -22.74
CA VAL A 368 2.29 -10.02 -23.80
C VAL A 368 3.79 -9.96 -23.46
N ALA A 369 4.29 -8.79 -23.04
CA ALA A 369 5.72 -8.59 -22.78
C ALA A 369 6.23 -9.48 -21.63
N VAL A 370 5.39 -9.74 -20.61
CA VAL A 370 5.82 -10.49 -19.41
C VAL A 370 5.36 -11.96 -19.40
N GLN A 371 4.59 -12.42 -20.39
CA GLN A 371 4.00 -13.78 -20.40
C GLN A 371 5.00 -14.93 -20.30
N SER A 372 6.24 -14.70 -20.72
CA SER A 372 7.30 -15.71 -20.70
C SER A 372 8.03 -15.82 -19.36
N TYR A 373 7.74 -14.93 -18.42
CA TYR A 373 8.34 -14.92 -17.08
C TYR A 373 7.36 -15.44 -16.04
N ASP A 374 7.89 -16.08 -15.00
CA ASP A 374 7.13 -16.50 -13.82
C ASP A 374 7.02 -15.36 -12.82
N LEU A 375 8.07 -14.50 -12.79
CA LEU A 375 8.18 -13.37 -11.89
C LEU A 375 8.99 -12.24 -12.53
N LEU A 376 8.69 -11.00 -12.13
CA LEU A 376 9.56 -9.88 -12.44
C LEU A 376 10.21 -9.34 -11.17
N LEU A 377 11.46 -8.88 -11.28
CA LEU A 377 12.21 -8.18 -10.25
C LEU A 377 12.46 -6.75 -10.73
N THR A 378 12.02 -5.77 -9.96
CA THR A 378 12.21 -4.35 -10.29
C THR A 378 12.60 -3.57 -9.04
N PRO A 379 13.17 -2.37 -9.16
CA PRO A 379 13.07 -1.40 -8.06
C PRO A 379 11.60 -1.23 -7.65
N THR A 380 11.31 -0.91 -6.39
CA THR A 380 9.98 -0.40 -6.05
C THR A 380 9.87 1.06 -6.51
N MET A 381 10.84 1.89 -6.13
CA MET A 381 10.93 3.29 -6.49
C MET A 381 12.26 3.57 -7.19
N PRO A 382 12.34 4.58 -8.07
CA PRO A 382 13.59 4.94 -8.74
C PRO A 382 14.58 5.66 -7.80
N CYS A 383 14.13 6.14 -6.66
CA CYS A 383 14.91 6.86 -5.65
C CYS A 383 14.49 6.46 -4.22
N THR A 384 15.32 6.78 -3.24
CA THR A 384 14.97 6.70 -1.81
C THR A 384 13.93 7.75 -1.43
N ALA A 385 13.42 7.70 -0.19
CA ALA A 385 12.41 8.63 0.30
C ALA A 385 12.82 10.09 0.05
N LEU A 386 11.97 10.84 -0.65
CA LEU A 386 12.21 12.23 -1.02
C LEU A 386 12.13 13.16 0.20
N PRO A 387 12.83 14.32 0.18
CA PRO A 387 12.59 15.38 1.16
C PRO A 387 11.13 15.83 1.15
N HIS A 388 10.64 16.32 2.28
CA HIS A 388 9.43 17.14 2.29
C HIS A 388 9.65 18.34 1.35
N ASP A 389 8.61 18.81 0.69
CA ASP A 389 8.65 19.89 -0.30
C ASP A 389 9.39 19.56 -1.61
N ALA A 390 9.77 18.31 -1.87
CA ALA A 390 10.33 17.92 -3.17
C ALA A 390 9.36 18.28 -4.32
N TYR A 391 8.06 18.15 -4.07
CA TYR A 391 6.96 18.70 -4.86
C TYR A 391 5.73 18.84 -3.96
N SER A 392 4.85 19.80 -4.22
CA SER A 392 3.77 20.18 -3.31
C SER A 392 2.40 20.16 -3.99
N MET A 393 1.38 19.74 -3.24
CA MET A 393 -0.03 19.70 -3.71
C MET A 393 -0.66 21.10 -3.84
N ASP A 394 0.01 22.16 -3.41
CA ASP A 394 -0.51 23.53 -3.52
C ASP A 394 -0.31 24.17 -4.92
N LEU A 395 0.29 23.44 -5.85
CA LEU A 395 0.50 23.84 -7.26
C LEU A 395 1.27 25.15 -7.46
N ARG A 396 2.07 25.58 -6.51
CA ARG A 396 2.80 26.86 -6.64
C ARG A 396 3.68 26.95 -7.87
N ASN A 397 4.22 25.82 -8.32
CA ASN A 397 5.23 25.76 -9.38
C ASN A 397 4.95 24.71 -10.46
N MET A 398 3.78 24.07 -10.47
CA MET A 398 3.48 22.92 -11.31
C MET A 398 1.98 22.78 -11.56
N SER A 399 1.55 22.50 -12.79
CA SER A 399 0.16 22.17 -13.11
C SER A 399 -0.23 20.77 -12.63
N ALA A 400 -1.55 20.48 -12.57
CA ALA A 400 -2.04 19.15 -12.18
C ALA A 400 -1.57 18.04 -13.13
N ASP A 401 -1.37 18.32 -14.42
CA ASP A 401 -0.84 17.34 -15.38
C ASP A 401 0.64 17.05 -15.13
N GLU A 402 1.45 18.10 -14.98
CA GLU A 402 2.89 17.94 -14.65
C GLU A 402 3.09 17.21 -13.34
N TYR A 403 2.23 17.49 -12.34
CA TYR A 403 2.25 16.76 -11.08
C TYR A 403 1.87 15.28 -11.28
N THR A 404 0.83 15.01 -12.07
CA THR A 404 0.39 13.64 -12.35
C THR A 404 1.46 12.86 -13.10
N ASP A 405 2.14 13.52 -14.05
CA ASP A 405 3.25 12.90 -14.78
C ASP A 405 4.42 12.58 -13.86
N LEU A 406 4.85 13.53 -13.03
CA LEU A 406 5.94 13.31 -12.08
C LEU A 406 5.61 12.20 -11.07
N ASP A 407 4.45 12.25 -10.41
CA ASP A 407 4.10 11.35 -9.31
C ASP A 407 3.82 9.92 -9.82
N PHE A 408 3.01 9.79 -10.86
CA PHE A 408 2.56 8.47 -11.32
C PHE A 408 3.35 7.92 -12.52
N ALA A 409 3.70 8.74 -13.51
CA ALA A 409 4.41 8.25 -14.66
C ALA A 409 5.89 8.06 -14.36
N GLU A 410 6.52 9.02 -13.73
CA GLU A 410 7.96 9.00 -13.49
C GLU A 410 8.34 8.27 -12.19
N LEU A 411 7.83 8.72 -11.02
CA LEU A 411 8.16 8.08 -9.74
C LEU A 411 7.59 6.66 -9.63
N CYS A 412 6.39 6.41 -10.15
CA CYS A 412 5.75 5.10 -10.09
C CYS A 412 5.97 4.24 -11.35
N GLN A 413 7.02 4.51 -12.12
CA GLN A 413 7.32 3.84 -13.39
C GLN A 413 7.37 2.31 -13.31
N TYR A 414 7.79 1.75 -12.18
CA TYR A 414 7.82 0.29 -11.96
C TYR A 414 6.57 -0.26 -11.28
N ILE A 415 5.61 0.60 -10.90
CA ILE A 415 4.52 0.24 -10.00
C ILE A 415 3.15 0.30 -10.69
N PHE A 416 2.83 1.44 -11.35
CA PHE A 416 1.48 1.75 -11.81
C PHE A 416 0.95 0.73 -12.81
N SER A 417 1.76 0.29 -13.77
CA SER A 417 1.36 -0.69 -14.78
C SER A 417 0.84 -1.98 -14.17
N PHE A 418 1.46 -2.46 -13.08
CA PHE A 418 1.04 -3.69 -12.40
C PHE A 418 -0.21 -3.49 -11.53
N SER A 419 -0.46 -2.27 -11.05
CA SER A 419 -1.77 -1.94 -10.48
C SER A 419 -2.86 -2.01 -11.54
N LEU A 420 -2.61 -1.44 -12.72
CA LEU A 420 -3.55 -1.42 -13.83
C LEU A 420 -3.80 -2.82 -14.41
N THR A 421 -2.76 -3.64 -14.64
CA THR A 421 -2.91 -5.00 -15.17
C THR A 421 -3.52 -5.97 -14.15
N GLY A 422 -3.44 -5.64 -12.87
CA GLY A 422 -4.04 -6.43 -11.80
C GLY A 422 -3.18 -7.57 -11.28
N GLN A 423 -1.89 -7.61 -11.62
CA GLN A 423 -0.95 -8.61 -11.14
C GLN A 423 -0.62 -8.44 -9.66
N PRO A 424 -0.35 -9.53 -8.92
CA PRO A 424 0.13 -9.46 -7.55
C PRO A 424 1.56 -8.95 -7.52
N SER A 425 1.88 -8.09 -6.58
CA SER A 425 3.24 -7.57 -6.41
C SER A 425 3.55 -7.26 -4.96
N ALA A 426 4.82 -7.35 -4.58
CA ALA A 426 5.28 -7.04 -3.23
C ALA A 426 6.52 -6.16 -3.27
N SER A 427 6.54 -5.10 -2.47
CA SER A 427 7.75 -4.35 -2.12
C SER A 427 8.36 -4.96 -0.87
N LEU A 428 9.63 -5.35 -0.94
CA LEU A 428 10.37 -5.99 0.14
C LEU A 428 11.53 -5.08 0.57
N PRO A 429 11.75 -4.82 1.86
CA PRO A 429 12.75 -3.88 2.37
C PRO A 429 14.14 -4.52 2.45
N LEU A 430 14.68 -4.96 1.31
CA LEU A 430 15.89 -5.78 1.29
C LEU A 430 17.13 -5.02 1.78
N PHE A 431 17.22 -3.70 1.52
CA PHE A 431 18.43 -2.92 1.77
C PHE A 431 18.15 -1.60 2.51
N VAL A 432 19.24 -1.00 2.93
CA VAL A 432 19.32 0.36 3.45
C VAL A 432 20.41 1.07 2.66
N SER A 433 20.14 2.29 2.22
CA SER A 433 21.09 3.11 1.47
C SER A 433 22.26 3.61 2.32
N ALA A 434 23.29 4.14 1.68
CA ALA A 434 24.41 4.80 2.35
C ALA A 434 23.95 5.97 3.26
N GLU A 435 22.83 6.61 2.97
CA GLU A 435 22.21 7.66 3.79
C GLU A 435 21.37 7.11 4.95
N GLY A 436 21.25 5.79 5.10
CA GLY A 436 20.44 5.16 6.16
C GLY A 436 18.95 5.07 5.85
N LEU A 437 18.53 5.29 4.62
CA LEU A 437 17.14 5.18 4.17
C LEU A 437 16.84 3.79 3.60
N PRO A 438 15.67 3.22 3.84
CA PRO A 438 15.28 1.94 3.25
C PRO A 438 15.24 1.97 1.73
N ILE A 439 15.61 0.85 1.11
CA ILE A 439 15.45 0.58 -0.32
C ILE A 439 14.54 -0.63 -0.48
N GLY A 440 13.38 -0.41 -1.09
CA GLY A 440 12.44 -1.47 -1.45
C GLY A 440 12.75 -2.05 -2.82
N ILE A 441 12.76 -3.38 -2.89
CA ILE A 441 12.83 -4.12 -4.16
C ILE A 441 11.47 -4.77 -4.39
N GLN A 442 10.94 -4.62 -5.61
CA GLN A 442 9.64 -5.16 -5.98
C GLN A 442 9.78 -6.49 -6.71
N ILE A 443 8.94 -7.44 -6.34
CA ILE A 443 8.66 -8.65 -7.10
C ILE A 443 7.22 -8.63 -7.59
N VAL A 444 7.00 -9.05 -8.85
CA VAL A 444 5.69 -9.07 -9.50
C VAL A 444 5.42 -10.46 -10.05
N GLY A 445 4.33 -11.09 -9.62
CA GLY A 445 3.91 -12.41 -10.08
C GLY A 445 3.00 -12.38 -11.29
N ARG A 446 2.66 -13.56 -11.82
CA ARG A 446 1.58 -13.71 -12.77
C ARG A 446 0.24 -13.38 -12.13
N PHE A 447 -0.74 -12.98 -12.94
CA PHE A 447 -2.09 -12.73 -12.44
C PHE A 447 -2.64 -13.94 -11.66
N ALA A 448 -3.18 -13.71 -10.48
CA ALA A 448 -3.72 -14.69 -9.55
C ALA A 448 -2.69 -15.66 -8.92
N ASP A 449 -1.39 -15.40 -9.06
CA ASP A 449 -0.31 -16.23 -8.51
C ASP A 449 0.42 -15.54 -7.35
N GLU A 450 -0.32 -15.20 -6.30
CA GLU A 450 0.24 -14.71 -5.04
C GLU A 450 1.16 -15.75 -4.37
N ALA A 451 0.91 -17.03 -4.59
CA ALA A 451 1.68 -18.12 -4.03
C ALA A 451 3.16 -18.04 -4.40
N THR A 452 3.46 -17.85 -5.68
CA THR A 452 4.85 -17.66 -6.16
C THR A 452 5.48 -16.40 -5.56
N VAL A 453 4.73 -15.31 -5.47
CA VAL A 453 5.23 -14.07 -4.84
C VAL A 453 5.58 -14.30 -3.36
N ILE A 454 4.74 -15.00 -2.60
CA ILE A 454 4.98 -15.32 -1.18
C ILE A 454 6.20 -16.22 -1.02
N ARG A 455 6.36 -17.27 -1.84
CA ARG A 455 7.53 -18.18 -1.78
C ARG A 455 8.84 -17.43 -2.00
N VAL A 456 8.91 -16.62 -3.08
CA VAL A 456 10.11 -15.84 -3.40
C VAL A 456 10.35 -14.74 -2.36
N ALA A 457 9.30 -14.10 -1.85
CA ALA A 457 9.43 -13.11 -0.77
C ALA A 457 10.04 -13.73 0.49
N ARG A 458 9.61 -14.95 0.87
CA ARG A 458 10.17 -15.71 2.00
C ARG A 458 11.65 -16.05 1.75
N ASP A 459 12.01 -16.50 0.54
CA ASP A 459 13.40 -16.85 0.21
C ASP A 459 14.30 -15.61 0.28
N LEU A 460 13.81 -14.46 -0.21
CA LEU A 460 14.51 -13.19 -0.09
C LEU A 460 14.58 -12.68 1.36
N GLU A 461 13.54 -12.90 2.20
CA GLU A 461 13.57 -12.57 3.63
C GLU A 461 14.64 -13.40 4.37
N ASN A 462 14.81 -14.65 3.99
CA ASN A 462 15.86 -15.52 4.54
C ASN A 462 17.28 -15.09 4.09
N ALA A 463 17.43 -14.68 2.83
CA ALA A 463 18.72 -14.25 2.28
C ALA A 463 19.13 -12.84 2.76
N PHE A 464 18.18 -11.95 2.95
CA PHE A 464 18.37 -10.56 3.37
C PHE A 464 17.51 -10.25 4.62
N PRO A 465 17.86 -10.78 5.81
CA PRO A 465 17.00 -10.64 6.99
C PRO A 465 16.88 -9.18 7.43
N TRP A 466 15.68 -8.63 7.32
CA TRP A 466 15.35 -7.25 7.69
C TRP A 466 14.49 -7.13 8.94
N ALA A 467 13.86 -8.20 9.41
CA ALA A 467 12.85 -8.18 10.47
C ALA A 467 13.32 -7.53 11.79
N LYS A 468 14.63 -7.46 12.03
CA LYS A 468 15.24 -6.82 13.20
C LYS A 468 15.72 -5.38 12.95
N ARG A 469 15.65 -4.88 11.73
CA ARG A 469 16.00 -3.48 11.45
C ARG A 469 14.96 -2.54 12.06
N ARG A 470 15.43 -1.47 12.67
CA ARG A 470 14.57 -0.47 13.33
C ARG A 470 14.99 0.92 12.92
N PRO A 471 14.03 1.84 12.67
CA PRO A 471 14.35 3.23 12.43
C PRO A 471 14.85 3.92 13.70
N PRO A 472 15.50 5.09 13.59
CA PRO A 472 15.90 5.92 14.74
C PRO A 472 14.72 6.32 15.64
N VAL A 473 13.55 6.59 15.04
CA VAL A 473 12.31 6.88 15.78
C VAL A 473 11.49 5.60 15.89
N PHE A 474 11.59 4.95 17.04
CA PHE A 474 10.98 3.65 17.30
C PHE A 474 10.49 3.51 18.75
N ALA A 475 9.34 2.89 18.96
CA ALA A 475 8.77 2.61 20.27
C ALA A 475 9.58 1.51 21.00
N ARG A 476 10.21 1.85 22.12
CA ARG A 476 11.04 0.95 22.94
C ARG A 476 11.19 1.43 24.38
#